data_2c9e79659994541764ce4f301c27130c
#
_entry.id   2c9e79659994541764ce4f301c27130c
#
_cell.length_a   1.000
_cell.length_b   1.000
_cell.length_c   1.000
_cell.angle_alpha   90.00
_cell.angle_beta   90.00
_cell.angle_gamma   90.00
#
_symmetry.space_group_name_H-M   'P 1'
#
loop_
_entity.id
_entity.type
_entity.pdbx_description
1 polymer ?
#
loop_
_entity_poly.entity_id
_entity_poly.type
_entity_poly.pdbx_seq_one_letter_code
_entity_poly.pdbx_strand_id
1 'polypeptide(L)'
;MKALRKKDARVSFVGLGGDKMRAEGCDIRVDYREMAYMGVLAVLSNLDKVKRNFCIAKQTLLEEKPDALILIDYPSFNLKIAKFCKKHLPNTKVIYYIPPKIWAWKKWRVHSIAKYCDEILGIFPFEPAFYAKYGYK
;
A
#
# COMPACT_ATOMS: atom_id res chain seq x y z
N MET A 1 4.46 -11.77 -6.20
CA MET A 1 5.80 -11.64 -6.81
C MET A 1 6.10 -12.79 -7.77
N LYS A 2 6.16 -14.07 -7.35
CA LYS A 2 6.41 -15.22 -8.27
C LYS A 2 5.55 -15.23 -9.52
N ALA A 3 4.23 -15.03 -9.36
CA ALA A 3 3.30 -15.03 -10.49
C ALA A 3 3.56 -13.88 -11.49
N LEU A 4 3.98 -12.72 -11.01
CA LEU A 4 4.33 -11.59 -11.88
C LEU A 4 5.61 -11.85 -12.63
N ARG A 5 6.67 -12.39 -11.97
CA ARG A 5 7.91 -12.77 -12.66
C ARG A 5 7.73 -13.89 -13.68
N LYS A 6 6.77 -14.80 -13.48
CA LYS A 6 6.42 -15.80 -14.50
C LYS A 6 5.82 -15.17 -15.76
N LYS A 7 5.18 -14.01 -15.65
CA LYS A 7 4.60 -13.28 -16.78
C LYS A 7 5.62 -12.36 -17.46
N ASP A 8 6.46 -11.70 -16.66
CA ASP A 8 7.56 -10.89 -17.17
C ASP A 8 8.77 -11.01 -16.22
N ALA A 9 9.84 -11.60 -16.70
CA ALA A 9 11.08 -11.82 -15.93
C ALA A 9 11.83 -10.50 -15.61
N ARG A 10 11.53 -9.41 -16.33
CA ARG A 10 12.16 -8.09 -16.13
C ARG A 10 11.60 -7.33 -14.95
N VAL A 11 10.49 -7.80 -14.33
CA VAL A 11 9.88 -7.12 -13.19
C VAL A 11 10.82 -7.09 -12.00
N SER A 12 11.16 -5.89 -11.54
CA SER A 12 11.85 -5.63 -10.28
C SER A 12 10.86 -5.28 -9.17
N PHE A 13 11.24 -5.54 -7.94
CA PHE A 13 10.44 -5.24 -6.76
C PHE A 13 11.26 -4.52 -5.72
N VAL A 14 10.75 -3.41 -5.25
CA VAL A 14 11.28 -2.64 -4.13
C VAL A 14 10.15 -2.34 -3.15
N GLY A 15 10.40 -2.30 -1.86
CA GLY A 15 9.33 -1.96 -0.95
C GLY A 15 9.64 -2.13 0.53
N LEU A 16 8.57 -2.02 1.30
CA LEU A 16 8.54 -2.25 2.73
C LEU A 16 7.95 -3.65 2.97
N GLY A 17 8.69 -4.52 3.62
CA GLY A 17 8.28 -5.92 3.73
C GLY A 17 9.20 -6.72 4.65
N GLY A 18 9.28 -8.03 4.46
CA GLY A 18 10.07 -8.90 5.29
C GLY A 18 10.75 -10.04 4.53
N ASP A 19 11.25 -11.01 5.31
CA ASP A 19 12.12 -12.07 4.82
C ASP A 19 11.54 -12.86 3.64
N LYS A 20 10.22 -13.11 3.64
CA LYS A 20 9.56 -13.80 2.53
C LYS A 20 9.59 -12.99 1.22
N MET A 21 9.47 -11.66 1.29
CA MET A 21 9.59 -10.82 0.11
C MET A 21 11.06 -10.72 -0.33
N ARG A 22 11.99 -10.62 0.62
CA ARG A 22 13.43 -10.61 0.35
C ARG A 22 13.87 -11.90 -0.34
N ALA A 23 13.40 -13.06 0.14
CA ALA A 23 13.67 -14.35 -0.49
C ALA A 23 13.15 -14.44 -1.94
N GLU A 24 12.11 -13.67 -2.28
CA GLU A 24 11.60 -13.54 -3.65
C GLU A 24 12.31 -12.43 -4.45
N GLY A 25 13.44 -11.91 -3.96
CA GLY A 25 14.26 -10.91 -4.63
C GLY A 25 13.65 -9.50 -4.61
N CYS A 26 12.89 -9.15 -3.58
CA CYS A 26 12.47 -7.77 -3.33
C CYS A 26 13.58 -7.02 -2.61
N ASP A 27 13.91 -5.83 -3.09
CA ASP A 27 14.77 -4.90 -2.34
C ASP A 27 13.96 -4.30 -1.19
N ILE A 28 14.25 -4.72 0.04
CA ILE A 28 13.52 -4.30 1.25
C ILE A 28 14.20 -3.09 1.85
N ARG A 29 13.55 -1.93 1.73
CA ARG A 29 14.00 -0.64 2.28
C ARG A 29 13.68 -0.45 3.76
N VAL A 30 12.58 -1.05 4.22
CA VAL A 30 12.18 -1.07 5.64
C VAL A 30 11.61 -2.44 5.98
N ASP A 31 12.09 -3.04 7.06
CA ASP A 31 11.53 -4.31 7.55
C ASP A 31 10.17 -4.05 8.21
N TYR A 32 9.19 -4.92 7.94
CA TYR A 32 7.85 -4.79 8.50
C TYR A 32 7.83 -4.81 10.03
N ARG A 33 8.82 -5.43 10.67
CA ARG A 33 8.97 -5.46 12.13
C ARG A 33 9.17 -4.06 12.70
N GLU A 34 9.77 -3.16 11.93
CA GLU A 34 9.91 -1.75 12.30
C GLU A 34 8.61 -0.96 12.14
N MET A 35 7.58 -1.55 11.52
CA MET A 35 6.26 -0.96 11.29
C MET A 35 5.15 -1.57 12.14
N ALA A 36 5.42 -2.68 12.82
CA ALA A 36 4.43 -3.48 13.54
C ALA A 36 4.04 -2.87 14.91
N TYR A 37 3.55 -1.63 14.88
CA TYR A 37 3.00 -0.97 16.08
C TYR A 37 1.51 -1.21 16.16
N MET A 38 1.08 -2.11 17.06
CA MET A 38 -0.32 -2.35 17.35
C MET A 38 -0.79 -1.48 18.51
N GLY A 39 -1.91 -0.74 18.28
CA GLY A 39 -2.53 0.09 19.30
C GLY A 39 -2.05 1.54 19.30
N VAL A 40 -2.90 2.42 19.86
CA VAL A 40 -2.68 3.88 19.86
C VAL A 40 -1.45 4.27 20.68
N LEU A 41 -1.27 3.66 21.84
CA LEU A 41 -0.11 3.94 22.72
C LEU A 41 1.21 3.54 22.07
N ALA A 42 1.27 2.38 21.40
CA ALA A 42 2.46 1.94 20.71
C ALA A 42 2.82 2.85 19.51
N VAL A 43 1.83 3.42 18.84
CA VAL A 43 2.05 4.41 17.77
C VAL A 43 2.57 5.72 18.36
N LEU A 44 2.00 6.19 19.47
CA LEU A 44 2.42 7.44 20.12
C LEU A 44 3.85 7.36 20.63
N SER A 45 4.25 6.25 21.25
CA SER A 45 5.61 6.04 21.73
C SER A 45 6.67 5.84 20.64
N ASN A 46 6.24 5.63 19.37
CA ASN A 46 7.14 5.38 18.24
C ASN A 46 6.91 6.35 17.05
N LEU A 47 6.41 7.54 17.31
CA LEU A 47 6.10 8.54 16.27
C LEU A 47 7.29 8.84 15.35
N ASP A 48 8.50 8.88 15.89
CA ASP A 48 9.70 9.16 15.09
C ASP A 48 10.02 8.03 14.12
N LYS A 49 9.85 6.78 14.56
CA LYS A 49 9.99 5.62 13.66
C LYS A 49 8.92 5.61 12.58
N VAL A 50 7.69 5.94 12.93
CA VAL A 50 6.59 6.07 11.95
C VAL A 50 6.90 7.17 10.93
N LYS A 51 7.36 8.34 11.38
CA LYS A 51 7.77 9.45 10.50
C LYS A 51 8.93 9.02 9.59
N ARG A 52 9.97 8.38 10.15
CA ARG A 52 11.10 7.87 9.39
C ARG A 52 10.65 6.91 8.29
N ASN A 53 9.79 5.95 8.61
CA ASN A 53 9.28 4.98 7.64
C ASN A 53 8.45 5.65 6.53
N PHE A 54 7.70 6.71 6.87
CA PHE A 54 7.03 7.54 5.88
C PHE A 54 8.01 8.26 4.95
N CYS A 55 9.08 8.82 5.50
CA CYS A 55 10.12 9.49 4.71
C CYS A 55 10.79 8.50 3.76
N ILE A 56 11.21 7.34 4.26
CA ILE A 56 11.84 6.29 3.44
C ILE A 56 10.89 5.84 2.31
N ALA A 57 9.63 5.56 2.63
CA ALA A 57 8.66 5.13 1.61
C ALA A 57 8.46 6.18 0.51
N LYS A 58 8.37 7.46 0.88
CA LYS A 58 8.23 8.56 -0.08
C LYS A 58 9.48 8.73 -0.93
N GLN A 59 10.66 8.68 -0.30
CA GLN A 59 11.93 8.79 -0.99
C GLN A 59 12.11 7.63 -1.98
N THR A 60 11.85 6.40 -1.56
CA THR A 60 11.87 5.22 -2.43
C THR A 60 10.96 5.41 -3.65
N LEU A 61 9.74 5.92 -3.47
CA LEU A 61 8.83 6.18 -4.59
C LEU A 61 9.41 7.21 -5.58
N LEU A 62 10.03 8.28 -5.08
CA LEU A 62 10.61 9.33 -5.95
C LEU A 62 11.87 8.86 -6.68
N GLU A 63 12.66 8.00 -6.07
CA GLU A 63 13.89 7.44 -6.65
C GLU A 63 13.55 6.38 -7.71
N GLU A 64 12.70 5.43 -7.35
CA GLU A 64 12.39 4.26 -8.19
C GLU A 64 11.36 4.58 -9.29
N LYS A 65 10.49 5.58 -9.09
CA LYS A 65 9.42 5.97 -10.03
C LYS A 65 8.68 4.75 -10.60
N PRO A 66 8.11 3.90 -9.76
CA PRO A 66 7.61 2.60 -10.19
C PRO A 66 6.41 2.73 -11.14
N ASP A 67 6.23 1.76 -12.04
CA ASP A 67 5.03 1.66 -12.88
C ASP A 67 3.78 1.37 -12.06
N ALA A 68 3.94 0.60 -10.97
CA ALA A 68 2.84 0.25 -10.08
C ALA A 68 3.23 0.29 -8.60
N LEU A 69 2.38 0.88 -7.77
CA LEU A 69 2.43 0.86 -6.32
C LEU A 69 1.37 -0.11 -5.79
N ILE A 70 1.81 -1.20 -5.15
CA ILE A 70 0.90 -2.17 -4.54
C ILE A 70 0.86 -1.92 -3.03
N LEU A 71 -0.30 -1.51 -2.54
CA LEU A 71 -0.58 -1.29 -1.13
C LEU A 71 -1.23 -2.56 -0.55
N ILE A 72 -0.73 -3.05 0.58
CA ILE A 72 -1.25 -4.26 1.22
C ILE A 72 -1.69 -3.92 2.63
N ASP A 73 -3.00 -4.08 2.94
CA ASP A 73 -3.58 -3.80 4.26
C ASP A 73 -3.14 -2.42 4.83
N TYR A 74 -2.90 -2.29 6.12
CA TYR A 74 -2.33 -1.15 6.86
C TYR A 74 -2.83 0.24 6.41
N PRO A 75 -4.14 0.52 6.50
CA PRO A 75 -4.79 1.61 5.79
C PRO A 75 -4.34 3.02 6.22
N SER A 76 -3.99 3.22 7.49
CA SER A 76 -3.59 4.54 7.98
C SER A 76 -2.27 5.03 7.39
N PHE A 77 -1.37 4.13 7.06
CA PHE A 77 -0.12 4.40 6.38
C PHE A 77 -0.34 4.44 4.86
N ASN A 78 -0.92 3.37 4.33
CA ASN A 78 -1.03 3.16 2.89
C ASN A 78 -1.86 4.23 2.16
N LEU A 79 -2.96 4.73 2.73
CA LEU A 79 -3.74 5.81 2.10
C LEU A 79 -2.98 7.15 2.05
N LYS A 80 -2.09 7.41 3.00
CA LYS A 80 -1.23 8.60 2.94
C LYS A 80 -0.15 8.45 1.86
N ILE A 81 0.40 7.25 1.69
CA ILE A 81 1.36 6.94 0.62
C ILE A 81 0.67 6.99 -0.74
N ALA A 82 -0.55 6.45 -0.89
CA ALA A 82 -1.36 6.57 -2.10
C ALA A 82 -1.57 8.04 -2.51
N LYS A 83 -1.99 8.88 -1.55
CA LYS A 83 -2.15 10.32 -1.77
C LYS A 83 -0.85 10.98 -2.23
N PHE A 84 0.28 10.64 -1.60
CA PHE A 84 1.59 11.17 -1.98
C PHE A 84 1.97 10.71 -3.39
N CYS A 85 1.82 9.43 -3.70
CA CYS A 85 2.11 8.86 -5.01
C CYS A 85 1.32 9.57 -6.11
N LYS A 86 -0.01 9.69 -5.97
CA LYS A 86 -0.86 10.37 -6.98
C LYS A 86 -0.52 11.85 -7.15
N LYS A 87 -0.01 12.51 -6.11
CA LYS A 87 0.41 13.92 -6.22
C LYS A 87 1.74 14.08 -6.98
N HIS A 88 2.70 13.20 -6.78
CA HIS A 88 4.08 13.36 -7.27
C HIS A 88 4.41 12.45 -8.46
N LEU A 89 3.70 11.34 -8.60
CA LEU A 89 3.87 10.32 -9.63
C LEU A 89 2.50 9.96 -10.23
N PRO A 90 1.86 10.85 -10.98
CA PRO A 90 0.47 10.66 -11.45
C PRO A 90 0.31 9.46 -12.39
N ASN A 91 1.37 9.07 -13.09
CA ASN A 91 1.38 7.94 -14.02
C ASN A 91 1.56 6.58 -13.32
N THR A 92 1.99 6.55 -12.06
CA THR A 92 2.11 5.31 -11.29
C THR A 92 0.73 4.74 -10.99
N LYS A 93 0.48 3.50 -11.37
CA LYS A 93 -0.77 2.79 -11.07
C LYS A 93 -0.80 2.39 -9.60
N VAL A 94 -1.80 2.82 -8.86
CA VAL A 94 -1.96 2.49 -7.43
C VAL A 94 -2.99 1.39 -7.27
N ILE A 95 -2.54 0.23 -6.78
CA ILE A 95 -3.36 -0.96 -6.57
C ILE A 95 -3.45 -1.24 -5.07
N TYR A 96 -4.68 -1.35 -4.53
CA TYR A 96 -4.88 -1.69 -3.13
C TYR A 96 -5.31 -3.15 -2.99
N TYR A 97 -4.42 -3.98 -2.50
CA TYR A 97 -4.68 -5.37 -2.15
C TYR A 97 -5.01 -5.49 -0.66
N ILE A 98 -6.07 -6.21 -0.34
CA ILE A 98 -6.65 -6.32 1.02
C ILE A 98 -7.02 -4.92 1.55
N PRO A 99 -7.98 -4.24 0.93
CA PRO A 99 -8.38 -2.90 1.35
C PRO A 99 -9.00 -2.93 2.76
N PRO A 100 -9.05 -1.78 3.45
CA PRO A 100 -9.64 -1.73 4.77
C PRO A 100 -11.12 -2.13 4.74
N LYS A 101 -11.58 -2.81 5.79
CA LYS A 101 -12.98 -3.25 5.96
C LYS A 101 -13.90 -2.05 6.20
N ILE A 102 -13.99 -1.13 5.22
CA ILE A 102 -14.79 0.11 5.33
C ILE A 102 -16.28 -0.15 5.41
N TRP A 103 -16.75 -1.32 4.98
CA TRP A 103 -18.12 -1.76 5.14
C TRP A 103 -18.48 -2.01 6.61
N ALA A 104 -17.49 -2.34 7.47
CA ALA A 104 -17.68 -2.54 8.90
C ALA A 104 -17.36 -1.27 9.70
N TRP A 105 -16.34 -0.50 9.31
CA TRP A 105 -15.86 0.65 10.08
C TRP A 105 -15.15 1.69 9.21
N LYS A 106 -15.25 2.98 9.64
CA LYS A 106 -14.58 4.12 8.99
C LYS A 106 -14.95 4.25 7.49
N LYS A 107 -16.25 4.21 7.17
CA LYS A 107 -16.80 4.30 5.82
C LYS A 107 -16.25 5.50 5.03
N TRP A 108 -15.93 6.63 5.69
CA TRP A 108 -15.35 7.81 5.06
C TRP A 108 -14.04 7.56 4.30
N ARG A 109 -13.31 6.48 4.63
CA ARG A 109 -12.10 6.08 3.89
C ARG A 109 -12.36 5.70 2.44
N VAL A 110 -13.60 5.36 2.09
CA VAL A 110 -13.97 5.06 0.69
C VAL A 110 -13.60 6.21 -0.24
N HIS A 111 -13.82 7.46 0.19
CA HIS A 111 -13.48 8.63 -0.62
C HIS A 111 -11.98 8.76 -0.89
N SER A 112 -11.15 8.42 0.10
CA SER A 112 -9.69 8.42 -0.09
C SER A 112 -9.24 7.28 -1.01
N ILE A 113 -9.86 6.11 -0.89
CA ILE A 113 -9.59 4.97 -1.76
C ILE A 113 -10.00 5.35 -3.18
N ALA A 114 -11.25 5.82 -3.39
CA ALA A 114 -11.76 6.25 -4.69
C ALA A 114 -10.89 7.33 -5.37
N LYS A 115 -10.31 8.23 -4.58
CA LYS A 115 -9.51 9.34 -5.10
C LYS A 115 -8.08 8.95 -5.44
N TYR A 116 -7.48 8.01 -4.72
CA TYR A 116 -6.03 7.76 -4.77
C TYR A 116 -5.64 6.35 -5.21
N CYS A 117 -6.58 5.42 -5.37
CA CYS A 117 -6.32 4.07 -5.84
C CYS A 117 -7.00 3.84 -7.19
N ASP A 118 -6.28 3.25 -8.13
CA ASP A 118 -6.82 2.94 -9.47
C ASP A 118 -7.51 1.59 -9.49
N GLU A 119 -7.04 0.64 -8.67
CA GLU A 119 -7.62 -0.70 -8.56
C GLU A 119 -7.71 -1.15 -7.10
N ILE A 120 -8.72 -1.98 -6.83
CA ILE A 120 -8.95 -2.60 -5.53
C ILE A 120 -9.03 -4.11 -5.74
N LEU A 121 -8.22 -4.85 -4.99
CA LEU A 121 -8.23 -6.30 -4.96
C LEU A 121 -8.71 -6.75 -3.58
N GLY A 122 -10.02 -6.92 -3.44
CA GLY A 122 -10.67 -7.41 -2.22
C GLY A 122 -10.47 -8.91 -2.02
N ILE A 123 -10.73 -9.36 -0.79
CA ILE A 123 -10.64 -10.78 -0.43
C ILE A 123 -12.01 -11.40 -0.16
N PHE A 124 -13.06 -10.57 -0.03
CA PHE A 124 -14.42 -11.06 0.19
C PHE A 124 -15.27 -10.96 -1.07
N PRO A 125 -16.09 -11.96 -1.40
CA PRO A 125 -16.89 -12.00 -2.62
C PRO A 125 -17.86 -10.83 -2.79
N PHE A 126 -18.30 -10.21 -1.68
CA PHE A 126 -19.24 -9.08 -1.70
C PHE A 126 -18.56 -7.71 -1.88
N GLU A 127 -17.24 -7.61 -1.70
CA GLU A 127 -16.51 -6.33 -1.77
C GLU A 127 -16.62 -5.65 -3.14
N PRO A 128 -16.54 -6.34 -4.28
CA PRO A 128 -16.72 -5.70 -5.58
C PRO A 128 -18.08 -4.97 -5.69
N ALA A 129 -19.17 -5.62 -5.27
CA ALA A 129 -20.50 -5.01 -5.28
C ALA A 129 -20.61 -3.82 -4.30
N PHE A 130 -19.89 -3.88 -3.18
CA PHE A 130 -19.82 -2.78 -2.23
C PHE A 130 -19.07 -1.58 -2.83
N TYR A 131 -17.89 -1.79 -3.41
CA TYR A 131 -17.08 -0.73 -3.98
C TYR A 131 -17.70 -0.15 -5.26
N ALA A 132 -18.44 -0.94 -6.04
CA ALA A 132 -19.17 -0.46 -7.23
C ALA A 132 -20.15 0.67 -6.91
N LYS A 133 -20.77 0.67 -5.71
CA LYS A 133 -21.64 1.77 -5.24
C LYS A 133 -20.92 3.11 -5.10
N TYR A 134 -19.60 3.11 -5.06
CA TYR A 134 -18.75 4.29 -4.95
C TYR A 134 -17.96 4.58 -6.23
N GLY A 135 -18.37 4.00 -7.36
CA GLY A 135 -17.80 4.26 -8.67
C GLY A 135 -16.61 3.40 -9.07
N TYR A 136 -16.27 2.37 -8.30
CA TYR A 136 -15.29 1.36 -8.74
C TYR A 136 -15.95 0.34 -9.67
N LYS A 137 -15.28 0.07 -10.78
CA LYS A 137 -15.67 -0.97 -11.74
C LYS A 137 -14.91 -2.25 -11.49
#